data_c9c11aae3aac21b405c0c63cf56744a4
#
_entry.id   c9c11aae3aac21b405c0c63cf56744a4
#
_cell.length_a   1.000
_cell.length_b   1.000
_cell.length_c   1.000
_cell.angle_alpha   90.00
_cell.angle_beta   90.00
_cell.angle_gamma   90.00
#
_symmetry.space_group_name_H-M   'P 1'
#
loop_
_entity.id
_entity.type
_entity.pdbx_description
1 polymer ?
#
loop_
_entity_poly.entity_id
_entity_poly.type
_entity_poly.pdbx_seq_one_letter_code
_entity_poly.pdbx_strand_id
1 'polypeptide(L)'
;MTGMREKMIGRAERRQEDAALVSGRACFTDDVALDAPLYLAFLRSPVAAARILSLDLETAATSPGVHAVHRAEDLGATSALSVNTVLPLERALPFPILARNTLDCIGQPVAAVLAESAAAAQDGVEAIGLDVEGSPLPDP
;
A
#
# COMPACT_ATOMS: atom_id res chain seq x y z
N MET A 1 28.76 16.43 40.12
CA MET A 1 29.53 16.10 38.91
C MET A 1 28.64 16.31 37.72
N THR A 2 28.76 17.51 37.10
CA THR A 2 27.91 17.88 35.92
C THR A 2 28.61 17.29 34.69
N GLY A 3 28.07 16.16 34.18
CA GLY A 3 28.56 15.55 32.97
C GLY A 3 28.33 16.53 31.79
N MET A 4 29.42 17.06 31.26
CA MET A 4 29.38 17.85 30.03
C MET A 4 28.76 16.99 28.93
N ARG A 5 27.57 17.37 28.46
CA ARG A 5 26.99 16.81 27.26
C ARG A 5 27.93 17.12 26.09
N GLU A 6 28.61 16.10 25.61
CA GLU A 6 29.47 16.21 24.43
C GLU A 6 28.63 16.69 23.24
N LYS A 7 29.10 17.74 22.56
CA LYS A 7 28.40 18.27 21.39
C LYS A 7 28.50 17.27 20.23
N MET A 8 27.38 16.73 19.78
CA MET A 8 27.31 15.80 18.66
C MET A 8 27.37 16.50 17.29
N ILE A 9 27.02 17.79 17.25
CA ILE A 9 26.99 18.57 16.01
C ILE A 9 28.43 18.82 15.52
N GLY A 10 28.70 18.46 14.26
CA GLY A 10 30.01 18.59 13.62
C GLY A 10 30.96 17.42 13.85
N ARG A 11 30.52 16.38 14.51
CA ARG A 11 31.29 15.15 14.75
C ARG A 11 30.90 14.09 13.71
N ALA A 12 31.89 13.38 13.15
CA ALA A 12 31.64 12.25 12.24
C ALA A 12 31.27 11.01 13.05
N GLU A 13 29.98 10.85 13.37
CA GLU A 13 29.47 9.67 14.04
C GLU A 13 29.20 8.54 13.02
N ARG A 14 29.63 7.34 13.34
CA ARG A 14 29.31 6.14 12.55
C ARG A 14 27.86 5.73 12.79
N ARG A 15 27.18 5.27 11.77
CA ARG A 15 25.84 4.68 11.93
C ARG A 15 25.96 3.42 12.79
N GLN A 16 24.99 3.20 13.66
CA GLN A 16 24.99 2.04 14.56
C GLN A 16 24.89 0.72 13.79
N GLU A 17 24.21 0.75 12.63
CA GLU A 17 23.99 -0.42 11.79
C GLU A 17 25.17 -0.76 10.88
N ASP A 18 26.17 0.14 10.69
CA ASP A 18 27.26 -0.06 9.73
C ASP A 18 28.00 -1.39 9.95
N ALA A 19 28.26 -1.76 11.19
CA ALA A 19 28.96 -3.01 11.50
C ALA A 19 28.15 -4.26 11.08
N ALA A 20 26.83 -4.21 11.22
CA ALA A 20 25.95 -5.31 10.81
C ALA A 20 25.80 -5.36 9.29
N LEU A 21 25.66 -4.18 8.65
CA LEU A 21 25.53 -4.06 7.19
C LEU A 21 26.77 -4.58 6.46
N VAL A 22 27.96 -4.10 6.82
CA VAL A 22 29.22 -4.50 6.13
C VAL A 22 29.62 -5.94 6.39
N SER A 23 29.13 -6.54 7.47
CA SER A 23 29.40 -7.95 7.81
C SER A 23 28.31 -8.92 7.31
N GLY A 24 27.29 -8.44 6.59
CA GLY A 24 26.18 -9.26 6.10
C GLY A 24 25.26 -9.83 7.21
N ARG A 25 25.30 -9.24 8.40
CA ARG A 25 24.45 -9.66 9.53
C ARG A 25 23.24 -8.75 9.74
N ALA A 26 23.12 -7.69 8.95
CA ALA A 26 21.92 -6.87 8.96
C ALA A 26 20.75 -7.68 8.43
N CYS A 27 19.60 -7.52 9.06
CA CYS A 27 18.35 -8.16 8.67
C CYS A 27 17.31 -7.04 8.43
N PHE A 28 16.82 -6.93 7.22
CA PHE A 28 15.72 -6.05 6.86
C PHE A 28 14.40 -6.82 6.95
N THR A 29 13.28 -6.12 6.82
CA THR A 29 11.95 -6.74 6.89
C THR A 29 11.79 -7.87 5.88
N ASP A 30 12.33 -7.69 4.67
CA ASP A 30 12.23 -8.68 3.58
C ASP A 30 13.17 -9.89 3.77
N ASP A 31 14.16 -9.78 4.67
CA ASP A 31 15.07 -10.88 5.01
C ASP A 31 14.50 -11.80 6.11
N VAL A 32 13.37 -11.41 6.70
CA VAL A 32 12.74 -12.20 7.76
C VAL A 32 12.07 -13.44 7.16
N ALA A 33 12.63 -14.62 7.48
CA ALA A 33 12.02 -15.87 7.06
C ALA A 33 10.70 -16.09 7.80
N LEU A 34 9.61 -16.18 7.03
CA LEU A 34 8.27 -16.49 7.51
C LEU A 34 7.89 -17.91 7.07
N ASP A 35 7.14 -18.61 7.92
CA ASP A 35 6.57 -19.90 7.56
C ASP A 35 5.28 -19.66 6.76
N ALA A 36 5.27 -20.14 5.50
CA ALA A 36 4.15 -20.00 4.55
C ALA A 36 3.56 -18.57 4.44
N PRO A 37 4.35 -17.56 4.07
CA PRO A 37 3.83 -16.20 3.92
C PRO A 37 2.85 -16.12 2.76
N LEU A 38 1.85 -15.25 2.89
CA LEU A 38 1.03 -14.81 1.78
C LEU A 38 1.56 -13.50 1.20
N TYR A 39 1.46 -13.39 -0.11
CA TYR A 39 1.86 -12.21 -0.86
C TYR A 39 0.65 -11.34 -1.18
N LEU A 40 0.78 -10.06 -0.92
CA LEU A 40 -0.27 -9.07 -1.15
C LEU A 40 0.09 -8.22 -2.37
N ALA A 41 -0.83 -8.17 -3.35
CA ALA A 41 -0.77 -7.25 -4.47
C ALA A 41 -2.05 -6.40 -4.55
N PHE A 42 -1.95 -5.20 -5.15
CA PHE A 42 -3.09 -4.29 -5.28
C PHE A 42 -3.37 -3.98 -6.74
N LEU A 43 -4.63 -4.11 -7.14
CA LEU A 43 -5.13 -3.41 -8.31
C LEU A 43 -5.12 -1.92 -8.00
N ARG A 44 -4.48 -1.13 -8.86
CA ARG A 44 -4.36 0.32 -8.69
C ARG A 44 -5.04 1.06 -9.84
N SER A 45 -5.58 2.24 -9.53
CA SER A 45 -6.20 3.10 -10.52
C SER A 45 -5.22 3.49 -11.63
N PRO A 46 -5.58 3.26 -12.90
CA PRO A 46 -4.79 3.74 -14.05
C PRO A 46 -5.09 5.20 -14.41
N VAL A 47 -6.10 5.81 -13.79
CA VAL A 47 -6.60 7.15 -14.11
C VAL A 47 -6.60 8.07 -12.90
N ALA A 48 -6.57 9.39 -13.16
CA ALA A 48 -6.49 10.41 -12.10
C ALA A 48 -7.84 10.65 -11.42
N ALA A 49 -8.95 10.55 -12.17
CA ALA A 49 -10.30 10.71 -11.63
C ALA A 49 -11.28 9.91 -12.47
N ALA A 50 -12.12 9.11 -11.82
CA ALA A 50 -13.16 8.35 -12.48
C ALA A 50 -14.22 7.86 -11.48
N ARG A 51 -15.37 7.48 -11.98
CA ARG A 51 -16.35 6.68 -11.25
C ARG A 51 -16.17 5.21 -11.62
N ILE A 52 -16.13 4.33 -10.63
CA ILE A 52 -16.12 2.89 -10.85
C ILE A 52 -17.51 2.47 -11.26
N LEU A 53 -17.64 1.88 -12.46
CA LEU A 53 -18.89 1.34 -12.97
C LEU A 53 -19.08 -0.10 -12.54
N SER A 54 -18.03 -0.91 -12.67
CA SER A 54 -18.02 -2.30 -12.22
C SER A 54 -16.62 -2.73 -11.78
N LEU A 55 -16.59 -3.69 -10.87
CA LEU A 55 -15.38 -4.36 -10.38
C LEU A 55 -15.69 -5.85 -10.31
N ASP A 56 -15.18 -6.60 -11.29
CA ASP A 56 -15.35 -8.06 -11.37
C ASP A 56 -14.13 -8.76 -10.78
N LEU A 57 -14.36 -9.54 -9.73
CA LEU A 57 -13.34 -10.26 -8.97
C LEU A 57 -13.41 -11.79 -9.20
N GLU A 58 -14.40 -12.31 -9.94
CA GLU A 58 -14.66 -13.75 -10.03
C GLU A 58 -13.48 -14.52 -10.63
N THR A 59 -12.95 -14.02 -11.75
CA THR A 59 -11.80 -14.65 -12.42
C THR A 59 -10.57 -14.62 -11.52
N ALA A 60 -10.31 -13.51 -10.86
CA ALA A 60 -9.19 -13.35 -9.92
C ALA A 60 -9.30 -14.32 -8.73
N ALA A 61 -10.50 -14.42 -8.15
CA ALA A 61 -10.74 -15.29 -6.99
C ALA A 61 -10.57 -16.79 -7.30
N THR A 62 -10.69 -17.19 -8.57
CA THR A 62 -10.52 -18.58 -9.02
C THR A 62 -9.14 -18.83 -9.65
N SER A 63 -8.28 -17.84 -9.71
CA SER A 63 -6.92 -17.95 -10.29
C SER A 63 -6.04 -18.86 -9.43
N PRO A 64 -5.17 -19.68 -10.05
CA PRO A 64 -4.29 -20.60 -9.33
C PRO A 64 -3.39 -19.87 -8.32
N GLY A 65 -3.31 -20.39 -7.09
CA GLY A 65 -2.47 -19.84 -6.02
C GLY A 65 -3.05 -18.59 -5.35
N VAL A 66 -4.22 -18.08 -5.77
CA VAL A 66 -4.91 -16.98 -5.09
C VAL A 66 -5.72 -17.53 -3.92
N HIS A 67 -5.52 -16.95 -2.73
CA HIS A 67 -6.25 -17.31 -1.51
C HIS A 67 -7.48 -16.45 -1.27
N ALA A 68 -7.36 -15.15 -1.55
CA ALA A 68 -8.47 -14.22 -1.34
C ALA A 68 -8.32 -12.98 -2.22
N VAL A 69 -9.45 -12.40 -2.60
CA VAL A 69 -9.53 -11.10 -3.26
C VAL A 69 -10.51 -10.23 -2.48
N HIS A 70 -10.07 -9.02 -2.14
CA HIS A 70 -10.84 -8.09 -1.33
C HIS A 70 -11.09 -6.77 -2.05
N ARG A 71 -12.27 -6.22 -1.86
CA ARG A 71 -12.66 -4.88 -2.26
C ARG A 71 -13.03 -4.04 -1.04
N ALA A 72 -13.33 -2.77 -1.24
CA ALA A 72 -13.59 -1.83 -0.15
C ALA A 72 -14.72 -2.27 0.80
N GLU A 73 -15.75 -2.97 0.29
CA GLU A 73 -16.88 -3.45 1.06
C GLU A 73 -16.49 -4.51 2.09
N ASP A 74 -15.47 -5.31 1.79
CA ASP A 74 -15.01 -6.42 2.62
C ASP A 74 -14.25 -5.95 3.87
N LEU A 75 -13.75 -4.69 3.86
CA LEU A 75 -12.97 -4.11 4.95
C LEU A 75 -13.82 -3.57 6.12
N GLY A 76 -15.14 -3.58 5.99
CA GLY A 76 -16.06 -3.12 7.05
C GLY A 76 -15.88 -1.64 7.43
N ALA A 77 -15.93 -1.34 8.74
CA ALA A 77 -15.88 0.03 9.25
C ALA A 77 -14.48 0.68 9.17
N THR A 78 -13.41 -0.10 9.05
CA THR A 78 -12.02 0.39 8.98
C THR A 78 -11.62 0.66 7.53
N SER A 79 -12.39 1.45 6.82
CA SER A 79 -12.19 1.65 5.39
C SER A 79 -11.36 2.89 5.03
N ALA A 80 -10.89 3.66 6.01
CA ALA A 80 -10.12 4.88 5.76
C ALA A 80 -8.90 5.00 6.67
N LEU A 81 -7.82 5.52 6.12
CA LEU A 81 -6.61 5.88 6.85
C LEU A 81 -6.82 7.25 7.51
N SER A 82 -6.30 7.40 8.73
CA SER A 82 -6.32 8.69 9.39
C SER A 82 -5.33 9.65 8.73
N VAL A 83 -5.74 10.89 8.58
CA VAL A 83 -4.89 11.96 8.06
C VAL A 83 -3.95 12.45 9.16
N ASN A 84 -2.72 12.80 8.79
CA ASN A 84 -1.78 13.42 9.73
C ASN A 84 -2.30 14.80 10.18
N THR A 85 -2.67 14.90 11.46
CA THR A 85 -3.23 16.12 12.06
C THR A 85 -2.17 17.18 12.41
N VAL A 86 -0.89 16.92 12.19
CA VAL A 86 0.19 17.88 12.44
C VAL A 86 0.16 19.06 11.45
N LEU A 87 -0.38 18.84 10.25
CA LEU A 87 -0.57 19.91 9.27
C LEU A 87 -1.91 20.61 9.56
N PRO A 88 -1.93 21.98 9.60
CA PRO A 88 -3.16 22.75 9.72
C PRO A 88 -3.94 22.67 8.40
N LEU A 89 -4.67 21.57 8.21
CA LEU A 89 -5.55 21.40 7.06
C LEU A 89 -6.93 21.96 7.43
N GLU A 90 -7.44 22.88 6.63
CA GLU A 90 -8.81 23.39 6.78
C GLU A 90 -9.85 22.28 6.63
N ARG A 91 -9.52 21.24 5.86
CA ARG A 91 -10.33 20.05 5.66
C ARG A 91 -9.45 18.80 5.50
N ALA A 92 -9.56 17.88 6.44
CA ALA A 92 -9.01 16.54 6.29
C ALA A 92 -9.96 15.69 5.44
N LEU A 93 -9.51 15.26 4.25
CA LEU A 93 -10.23 14.28 3.45
C LEU A 93 -9.82 12.88 3.92
N PRO A 94 -10.78 12.01 4.26
CA PRO A 94 -10.46 10.62 4.57
C PRO A 94 -9.88 9.94 3.32
N PHE A 95 -8.73 9.28 3.48
CA PHE A 95 -8.14 8.49 2.40
C PHE A 95 -8.58 7.03 2.55
N PRO A 96 -9.42 6.50 1.65
CA PRO A 96 -9.89 5.13 1.75
C PRO A 96 -8.72 4.15 1.54
N ILE A 97 -8.71 3.04 2.26
CA ILE A 97 -7.71 1.96 2.08
C ILE A 97 -7.86 1.35 0.69
N LEU A 98 -9.11 1.07 0.28
CA LEU A 98 -9.46 0.69 -1.09
C LEU A 98 -10.55 1.62 -1.60
N ALA A 99 -10.48 2.00 -2.87
CA ALA A 99 -11.49 2.83 -3.53
C ALA A 99 -12.83 2.09 -3.59
N ARG A 100 -13.93 2.79 -3.28
CA ARG A 100 -15.27 2.19 -3.25
C ARG A 100 -16.09 2.52 -4.50
N ASN A 101 -16.29 3.80 -4.79
CA ASN A 101 -17.15 4.26 -5.87
C ASN A 101 -16.43 5.18 -6.84
N THR A 102 -15.40 5.89 -6.37
CA THR A 102 -14.65 6.89 -7.13
C THR A 102 -13.16 6.63 -7.02
N LEU A 103 -12.45 6.98 -8.08
CA LEU A 103 -11.01 7.07 -8.15
C LEU A 103 -10.64 8.54 -8.09
N ASP A 104 -9.76 8.90 -7.17
CA ASP A 104 -9.41 10.29 -6.88
C ASP A 104 -7.95 10.61 -7.24
N CYS A 105 -7.15 9.59 -7.57
CA CYS A 105 -5.77 9.76 -8.04
C CYS A 105 -5.25 8.50 -8.75
N ILE A 106 -4.25 8.71 -9.62
CA ILE A 106 -3.48 7.60 -10.22
C ILE A 106 -2.79 6.80 -9.12
N GLY A 107 -2.85 5.48 -9.23
CA GLY A 107 -2.22 4.56 -8.27
C GLY A 107 -3.02 4.31 -6.99
N GLN A 108 -4.21 4.91 -6.83
CA GLN A 108 -5.09 4.63 -5.70
C GLN A 108 -5.46 3.14 -5.67
N PRO A 109 -5.32 2.44 -4.52
CA PRO A 109 -5.70 1.04 -4.42
C PRO A 109 -7.21 0.85 -4.61
N VAL A 110 -7.59 -0.16 -5.42
CA VAL A 110 -8.99 -0.49 -5.76
C VAL A 110 -9.40 -1.83 -5.19
N ALA A 111 -8.56 -2.83 -5.37
CA ALA A 111 -8.74 -4.17 -4.83
C ALA A 111 -7.40 -4.73 -4.33
N ALA A 112 -7.47 -5.73 -3.47
CA ALA A 112 -6.31 -6.40 -2.88
C ALA A 112 -6.41 -7.91 -3.15
N VAL A 113 -5.31 -8.52 -3.60
CA VAL A 113 -5.17 -9.95 -3.86
C VAL A 113 -4.15 -10.54 -2.92
N LEU A 114 -4.51 -11.62 -2.20
CA LEU A 114 -3.60 -12.43 -1.39
C LEU A 114 -3.37 -13.77 -2.10
N ALA A 115 -2.10 -14.16 -2.25
CA ALA A 115 -1.73 -15.38 -2.94
C ALA A 115 -0.51 -16.06 -2.32
N GLU A 116 -0.22 -17.29 -2.73
CA GLU A 116 0.91 -18.11 -2.26
C GLU A 116 2.28 -17.58 -2.75
N SER A 117 2.29 -16.79 -3.81
CA SER A 117 3.51 -16.20 -4.37
C SER A 117 3.26 -14.81 -4.93
N ALA A 118 4.31 -14.03 -5.08
CA ALA A 118 4.23 -12.70 -5.68
C ALA A 118 3.73 -12.76 -7.14
N ALA A 119 4.11 -13.79 -7.90
CA ALA A 119 3.65 -14.00 -9.26
C ALA A 119 2.14 -14.28 -9.29
N ALA A 120 1.65 -15.24 -8.47
CA ALA A 120 0.23 -15.54 -8.38
C ALA A 120 -0.62 -14.34 -7.91
N ALA A 121 -0.07 -13.51 -7.00
CA ALA A 121 -0.74 -12.28 -6.58
C ALA A 121 -0.88 -11.30 -7.75
N GLN A 122 0.17 -11.15 -8.57
CA GLN A 122 0.16 -10.28 -9.74
C GLN A 122 -0.78 -10.80 -10.84
N ASP A 123 -0.73 -12.11 -11.14
CA ASP A 123 -1.65 -12.75 -12.09
C ASP A 123 -3.11 -12.57 -11.65
N GLY A 124 -3.37 -12.70 -10.34
CA GLY A 124 -4.68 -12.42 -9.76
C GLY A 124 -5.11 -10.96 -9.93
N VAL A 125 -4.22 -10.00 -9.77
CA VAL A 125 -4.51 -8.58 -10.02
C VAL A 125 -4.85 -8.35 -11.50
N GLU A 126 -4.13 -8.95 -12.43
CA GLU A 126 -4.36 -8.81 -13.88
C GLU A 126 -5.67 -9.46 -14.33
N ALA A 127 -6.17 -10.44 -13.57
CA ALA A 127 -7.45 -11.10 -13.83
C ALA A 127 -8.67 -10.29 -13.33
N ILE A 128 -8.47 -9.19 -12.58
CA ILE A 128 -9.57 -8.33 -12.11
C ILE A 128 -10.09 -7.46 -13.24
N GLY A 129 -11.40 -7.53 -13.49
CA GLY A 129 -12.08 -6.62 -14.41
C GLY A 129 -12.44 -5.30 -13.71
N LEU A 130 -11.90 -4.17 -14.20
CA LEU A 130 -12.23 -2.83 -13.72
C LEU A 130 -12.78 -2.01 -14.88
N ASP A 131 -14.04 -1.59 -14.77
CA ASP A 131 -14.68 -0.66 -15.71
C ASP A 131 -14.91 0.69 -15.03
N VAL A 132 -14.50 1.76 -15.69
CA VAL A 132 -14.53 3.12 -15.13
C VAL A 132 -15.06 4.12 -16.13
N GLU A 133 -15.83 5.08 -15.65
CA GLU A 133 -16.24 6.26 -16.40
C GLU A 133 -15.39 7.46 -15.98
N GLY A 134 -14.58 7.96 -16.92
CA GLY A 134 -13.69 9.08 -16.66
C GLY A 134 -14.47 10.32 -16.17
N SER A 135 -14.02 10.90 -15.07
CA SER A 135 -14.48 12.23 -14.67
C SER A 135 -13.59 13.28 -15.35
N PRO A 136 -14.15 14.33 -15.97
CA PRO A 136 -13.33 15.42 -16.45
C PRO A 136 -12.54 15.99 -15.26
N LEU A 137 -11.22 16.10 -15.41
CA LEU A 137 -10.41 16.83 -14.45
C LEU A 137 -10.92 18.27 -14.43
N PRO A 138 -11.07 18.89 -13.24
CA PRO A 138 -11.33 20.31 -13.19
C PRO A 138 -10.20 21.03 -13.94
N ASP A 139 -10.57 21.99 -14.77
CA ASP A 139 -9.60 22.88 -15.41
C ASP A 139 -8.73 23.54 -14.34
N PRO A 140 -7.42 23.68 -14.57
CA PRO A 140 -6.49 24.25 -13.60
C PRO A 140 -6.79 25.71 -13.24
#